data_ddf3ffb3d0e28b82638b7ce08a84d8a4
#
_entry.id   ddf3ffb3d0e28b82638b7ce08a84d8a4
#
_cell.length_a   1.000
_cell.length_b   1.000
_cell.length_c   1.000
_cell.angle_alpha   90.00
_cell.angle_beta   90.00
_cell.angle_gamma   90.00
#
_symmetry.space_group_name_H-M   'P 1'
#
loop_
_entity.id
_entity.type
_entity.pdbx_description
1 polymer ?
#
loop_
_entity_poly.entity_id
_entity_poly.type
_entity_poly.pdbx_seq_one_letter_code
_entity_poly.pdbx_strand_id
1 'polypeptide(L)'
;MKNFLILVLLIASISSCQTVTKKIDQKVSEEEALLSKWLNKSEVELKIEFGTPDQIKFKSNSRSRFYIYTKEKLKIKCERIFEIDPGNKVVGFTSKNCF
;
A
#
# COMPACT_ATOMS: atom_id res chain seq x y z
N MET A 1 6.70 -14.53 45.99
CA MET A 1 6.25 -13.16 45.70
C MET A 1 7.17 -12.40 44.74
N LYS A 2 8.49 -12.47 44.89
CA LYS A 2 9.42 -11.82 43.94
C LYS A 2 9.28 -12.33 42.51
N ASN A 3 9.07 -13.63 42.32
CA ASN A 3 8.92 -14.24 40.99
C ASN A 3 7.62 -13.81 40.28
N PHE A 4 6.57 -13.55 41.03
CA PHE A 4 5.28 -13.10 40.50
C PHE A 4 5.36 -11.66 39.96
N LEU A 5 6.06 -10.78 40.66
CA LEU A 5 6.27 -9.38 40.21
C LEU A 5 7.09 -9.30 38.92
N ILE A 6 8.11 -10.13 38.78
CA ILE A 6 8.95 -10.22 37.59
C ILE A 6 8.11 -10.71 36.39
N LEU A 7 7.24 -11.68 36.60
CA LEU A 7 6.37 -12.23 35.58
C LEU A 7 5.36 -11.18 35.07
N VAL A 8 4.78 -10.39 35.96
CA VAL A 8 3.85 -9.30 35.62
C VAL A 8 4.55 -8.20 34.81
N LEU A 9 5.78 -7.84 35.15
CA LEU A 9 6.59 -6.87 34.41
C LEU A 9 6.92 -7.34 32.99
N LEU A 10 7.22 -8.63 32.81
CA LEU A 10 7.49 -9.23 31.50
C LEU A 10 6.24 -9.22 30.59
N ILE A 11 5.07 -9.49 31.15
CA ILE A 11 3.80 -9.47 30.41
C ILE A 11 3.47 -8.05 29.95
N ALA A 12 3.72 -7.03 30.78
CA ALA A 12 3.47 -5.63 30.44
C ALA A 12 4.33 -5.14 29.28
N SER A 13 5.58 -5.62 29.16
CA SER A 13 6.47 -5.22 28.06
C SER A 13 6.07 -5.82 26.69
N ILE A 14 5.41 -6.96 26.65
CA ILE A 14 4.93 -7.59 25.43
C ILE A 14 3.76 -6.80 24.83
N SER A 15 2.89 -6.20 25.64
CA SER A 15 1.72 -5.46 25.16
C SER A 15 2.06 -4.17 24.40
N SER A 16 3.22 -3.53 24.69
CA SER A 16 3.63 -2.33 23.98
C SER A 16 4.02 -2.60 22.52
N CYS A 17 4.59 -3.76 22.20
CA CYS A 17 4.93 -4.16 20.84
C CYS A 17 3.69 -4.38 19.97
N GLN A 18 2.63 -4.93 20.52
CA GLN A 18 1.38 -5.16 19.80
C GLN A 18 0.69 -3.86 19.37
N THR A 19 0.80 -2.79 20.15
CA THR A 19 0.19 -1.49 19.84
C THR A 19 0.82 -0.87 18.59
N VAL A 20 2.14 -0.95 18.42
CA VAL A 20 2.85 -0.42 17.25
C VAL A 20 2.46 -1.18 15.99
N THR A 21 2.39 -2.51 16.06
CA THR A 21 1.98 -3.37 14.93
C THR A 21 0.58 -3.04 14.46
N LYS A 22 -0.37 -2.80 15.37
CA LYS A 22 -1.76 -2.44 15.03
C LYS A 22 -1.84 -1.13 14.23
N LYS A 23 -1.03 -0.12 14.59
CA LYS A 23 -1.01 1.16 13.87
C LYS A 23 -0.52 1.03 12.44
N ILE A 24 0.50 0.21 12.20
CA ILE A 24 1.03 -0.06 10.87
C ILE A 24 -0.01 -0.80 10.02
N ASP A 25 -0.63 -1.84 10.56
CA ASP A 25 -1.67 -2.62 9.88
C ASP A 25 -2.88 -1.75 9.52
N GLN A 26 -3.27 -0.82 10.38
CA GLN A 26 -4.37 0.11 10.12
C GLN A 26 -4.05 1.02 8.94
N LYS A 27 -2.84 1.58 8.87
CA LYS A 27 -2.43 2.44 7.75
C LYS A 27 -2.37 1.69 6.43
N VAL A 28 -1.90 0.45 6.43
CA VAL A 28 -1.90 -0.41 5.23
C VAL A 28 -3.32 -0.68 4.78
N SER A 29 -4.25 -0.98 5.68
CA SER A 29 -5.66 -1.18 5.36
C SER A 29 -6.31 0.07 4.77
N GLU A 30 -5.99 1.25 5.29
CA GLU A 30 -6.48 2.52 4.76
C GLU A 30 -5.98 2.78 3.35
N GLU A 31 -4.71 2.48 3.07
CA GLU A 31 -4.13 2.61 1.73
C GLU A 31 -4.81 1.66 0.73
N GLU A 32 -5.01 0.41 1.11
CA GLU A 32 -5.71 -0.57 0.27
C GLU A 32 -7.15 -0.15 0.00
N ALA A 33 -7.87 0.36 1.01
CA ALA A 33 -9.22 0.85 0.84
C ALA A 33 -9.28 2.06 -0.10
N LEU A 34 -8.29 2.95 0.00
CA LEU A 34 -8.18 4.11 -0.89
C LEU A 34 -7.97 3.68 -2.34
N LEU A 35 -7.06 2.76 -2.58
CA LEU A 35 -6.72 2.31 -3.93
C LEU A 35 -7.77 1.38 -4.54
N SER A 36 -8.49 0.62 -3.71
CA SER A 36 -9.53 -0.30 -4.21
C SER A 36 -10.68 0.41 -4.90
N LYS A 37 -10.90 1.69 -4.60
CA LYS A 37 -11.91 2.52 -5.28
C LYS A 37 -11.63 2.69 -6.76
N TRP A 38 -10.38 2.50 -7.17
CA TRP A 38 -9.95 2.67 -8.56
C TRP A 38 -10.17 1.43 -9.41
N LEU A 39 -10.46 0.27 -8.79
CA LEU A 39 -10.76 -0.95 -9.53
C LEU A 39 -11.97 -0.73 -10.44
N ASN A 40 -11.86 -1.16 -11.69
CA ASN A 40 -12.86 -0.99 -12.76
C ASN A 40 -13.04 0.45 -13.25
N LYS A 41 -12.28 1.40 -12.76
CA LYS A 41 -12.29 2.76 -13.29
C LYS A 41 -11.41 2.87 -14.53
N SER A 42 -11.69 3.87 -15.37
CA SER A 42 -10.95 4.05 -16.62
C SER A 42 -9.54 4.62 -16.37
N GLU A 43 -8.64 4.35 -17.32
CA GLU A 43 -7.30 4.95 -17.35
C GLU A 43 -7.36 6.48 -17.32
N VAL A 44 -8.34 7.08 -18.03
CA VAL A 44 -8.49 8.53 -18.08
C VAL A 44 -8.82 9.10 -16.69
N GLU A 45 -9.72 8.47 -15.96
CA GLU A 45 -10.06 8.88 -14.59
C GLU A 45 -8.86 8.78 -13.67
N LEU A 46 -8.06 7.73 -13.80
CA LEU A 46 -6.84 7.53 -13.02
C LEU A 46 -5.83 8.65 -13.28
N LYS A 47 -5.62 9.03 -14.54
CA LYS A 47 -4.72 10.12 -14.92
C LYS A 47 -5.19 11.48 -14.44
N ILE A 48 -6.51 11.71 -14.39
CA ILE A 48 -7.05 12.95 -13.86
C ILE A 48 -6.71 13.10 -12.37
N GLU A 49 -6.81 12.04 -11.59
CA GLU A 49 -6.54 12.08 -10.15
C GLU A 49 -5.05 12.04 -9.82
N PHE A 50 -4.30 11.12 -10.42
CA PHE A 50 -2.88 10.88 -10.10
C PHE A 50 -1.90 11.56 -11.05
N GLY A 51 -2.38 12.06 -12.19
CA GLY A 51 -1.53 12.66 -13.20
C GLY A 51 -0.87 11.62 -14.11
N THR A 52 0.18 12.05 -14.81
CA THR A 52 0.97 11.16 -15.65
C THR A 52 1.81 10.24 -14.77
N PRO A 53 1.83 8.92 -15.02
CA PRO A 53 2.67 8.02 -14.23
C PRO A 53 4.16 8.32 -14.45
N ASP A 54 4.94 8.10 -13.40
CA ASP A 54 6.40 8.28 -13.46
C ASP A 54 7.05 7.24 -14.38
N GLN A 55 6.46 6.05 -14.47
CA GLN A 55 6.95 4.97 -15.28
C GLN A 55 5.79 4.10 -15.77
N ILE A 56 5.90 3.59 -16.99
CA ILE A 56 4.96 2.63 -17.56
C ILE A 56 5.73 1.36 -17.93
N LYS A 57 5.30 0.21 -17.41
CA LYS A 57 5.88 -1.09 -17.75
C LYS A 57 4.82 -1.96 -18.40
N PHE A 58 5.24 -2.72 -19.41
CA PHE A 58 4.36 -3.65 -20.11
C PHE A 58 4.51 -5.04 -19.54
N LYS A 59 3.39 -5.74 -19.37
CA LYS A 59 3.37 -7.11 -18.89
C LYS A 59 3.77 -8.06 -20.03
N SER A 60 4.67 -9.00 -19.75
CA SER A 60 5.08 -10.02 -20.72
C SER A 60 3.90 -10.86 -21.19
N ASN A 61 3.80 -11.10 -22.51
CA ASN A 61 2.76 -11.92 -23.14
C ASN A 61 1.33 -11.42 -22.90
N SER A 62 1.16 -10.14 -22.63
CA SER A 62 -0.14 -9.52 -22.38
C SER A 62 -0.15 -8.10 -22.92
N ARG A 63 -1.34 -7.59 -23.22
CA ARG A 63 -1.53 -6.19 -23.59
C ARG A 63 -1.76 -5.31 -22.35
N SER A 64 -1.75 -5.89 -21.17
CA SER A 64 -1.84 -5.14 -19.92
C SER A 64 -0.57 -4.37 -19.65
N ARG A 65 -0.70 -3.24 -18.98
CA ARG A 65 0.43 -2.39 -18.61
C ARG A 65 0.31 -1.95 -17.16
N PHE A 66 1.44 -1.59 -16.58
CA PHE A 66 1.51 -1.10 -15.20
C PHE A 66 1.87 0.38 -15.19
N TYR A 67 1.03 1.18 -14.54
CA TYR A 67 1.31 2.59 -14.28
C TYR A 67 1.92 2.69 -12.89
N ILE A 68 3.13 3.23 -12.83
CA ILE A 68 3.93 3.32 -11.59
C ILE A 68 4.02 4.78 -11.19
N TYR A 69 3.49 5.09 -10.01
CA TYR A 69 3.56 6.40 -9.39
C TYR A 69 4.47 6.32 -8.18
N THR A 70 5.50 7.16 -8.15
CA THR A 70 6.49 7.16 -7.09
C THR A 70 6.42 8.46 -6.32
N LYS A 71 6.42 8.36 -4.99
CA LYS A 71 6.49 9.51 -4.07
C LYS A 71 7.56 9.24 -3.04
N GLU A 72 8.43 10.23 -2.81
CA GLU A 72 9.46 10.11 -1.79
C GLU A 72 9.12 11.02 -0.63
N LYS A 73 9.14 10.47 0.59
CA LYS A 73 8.91 11.19 1.83
C LYS A 73 9.87 10.66 2.89
N LEU A 74 10.68 11.55 3.50
CA LEU A 74 11.63 11.18 4.54
C LEU A 74 12.59 10.05 4.11
N LYS A 75 13.08 10.09 2.87
CA LYS A 75 13.94 9.07 2.25
C LYS A 75 13.27 7.71 2.04
N ILE A 76 11.97 7.61 2.27
CA ILE A 76 11.18 6.41 1.99
C ILE A 76 10.44 6.62 0.67
N LYS A 77 10.61 5.66 -0.23
CA LYS A 77 9.99 5.70 -1.55
C LYS A 77 8.67 4.93 -1.52
N CYS A 78 7.56 5.65 -1.67
CA CYS A 78 6.25 5.05 -1.83
C CYS A 78 6.01 4.79 -3.30
N GLU A 79 5.69 3.56 -3.68
CA GLU A 79 5.31 3.19 -5.04
C GLU A 79 3.88 2.69 -5.07
N ARG A 80 3.05 3.30 -5.91
CA ARG A 80 1.71 2.84 -6.23
C ARG A 80 1.69 2.35 -7.66
N ILE A 81 1.32 1.10 -7.86
CA ILE A 81 1.33 0.43 -9.16
C ILE A 81 -0.09 0.03 -9.50
N PHE A 82 -0.60 0.51 -10.63
CA PHE A 82 -1.90 0.14 -11.14
C PHE A 82 -1.76 -0.69 -12.40
N GLU A 83 -2.42 -1.85 -12.44
CA GLU A 83 -2.49 -2.65 -13.65
C GLU A 83 -3.66 -2.18 -14.50
N ILE A 84 -3.37 -1.84 -15.76
CA ILE A 84 -4.36 -1.37 -16.73
C ILE A 84 -4.53 -2.47 -17.77
N ASP A 85 -5.78 -2.93 -17.99
CA ASP A 85 -6.08 -3.98 -18.95
C ASP A 85 -6.11 -3.43 -20.39
N PRO A 86 -6.23 -4.31 -21.42
CA PRO A 86 -6.34 -3.86 -22.80
C PRO A 86 -7.58 -3.01 -23.07
N GLY A 87 -8.61 -3.08 -22.24
CA GLY A 87 -9.81 -2.24 -22.31
C GLY A 87 -9.64 -0.87 -21.63
N ASN A 88 -8.42 -0.52 -21.20
CA ASN A 88 -8.10 0.75 -20.55
C ASN A 88 -8.80 0.93 -19.19
N LYS A 89 -8.96 -0.15 -18.44
CA LYS A 89 -9.53 -0.15 -17.10
C LYS A 89 -8.53 -0.65 -16.07
N VAL A 90 -8.63 -0.11 -14.87
CA VAL A 90 -7.81 -0.55 -13.74
C VAL A 90 -8.34 -1.90 -13.23
N VAL A 91 -7.51 -2.94 -13.29
CA VAL A 91 -7.90 -4.29 -12.87
C VAL A 91 -7.13 -4.77 -11.64
N GLY A 92 -6.12 -4.04 -11.21
CA GLY A 92 -5.36 -4.38 -10.02
C GLY A 92 -4.54 -3.22 -9.52
N PHE A 93 -4.07 -3.32 -8.29
CA PHE A 93 -3.17 -2.34 -7.70
C PHE A 93 -2.22 -3.00 -6.71
N THR A 94 -1.07 -2.38 -6.53
CA THR A 94 -0.08 -2.75 -5.51
C THR A 94 0.48 -1.48 -4.92
N SER A 95 0.70 -1.48 -3.61
CA SER A 95 1.26 -0.35 -2.89
C SER A 95 2.46 -0.82 -2.08
N LYS A 96 3.59 -0.11 -2.20
CA LYS A 96 4.82 -0.43 -1.48
C LYS A 96 5.29 0.78 -0.70
N ASN A 97 5.47 0.62 0.62
CA ASN A 97 5.97 1.65 1.52
C ASN A 97 5.11 2.94 1.53
N CYS A 98 3.81 2.79 1.35
CA CYS A 98 2.84 3.90 1.33
C CYS A 98 2.01 3.90 2.61
N PHE A 99 2.59 4.39 3.69
CA PHE A 99 1.89 4.50 4.97
C PHE A 99 2.26 5.76 5.74
#